data_16a4953673f200b507a89bc912be4115
#
_entry.id   16a4953673f200b507a89bc912be4115
#
_cell.length_a   1.000
_cell.length_b   1.000
_cell.length_c   1.000
_cell.angle_alpha   90.00
_cell.angle_beta   90.00
_cell.angle_gamma   90.00
#
_symmetry.space_group_name_H-M   'P 1'
#
loop_
_entity.id
_entity.type
_entity.pdbx_description
1 polymer ?
#
loop_
_entity_poly.entity_id
_entity_poly.type
_entity_poly.pdbx_seq_one_letter_code
_entity_poly.pdbx_strand_id
1 'polypeptide(L)'
;VTGDSLLIRFSVINRSHVPVSKLSIHYIDTTITINETLPYNVPKIIYITRLVRGGFMQDQPYWLREQMTEGAFSVSAQALLMNPRNDPNDVRVSYYYKENLTVNQNYPLQYKYTDPVKGELYEPVITVPPVIVSVFPSVVLNNVVPKVPPRIMVRYQSLSEKGTKAGEITFSNGQTTLSRKPAVLSLDKNRTTEVHFLLDT
;
A
#
# COMPACT_ATOMS: atom_id res chain seq x y z
N VAL A 1 5.19 0.14 -5.31
CA VAL A 1 5.92 -0.61 -4.26
C VAL A 1 6.66 0.38 -3.37
N THR A 2 6.85 0.03 -2.10
CA THR A 2 7.72 0.82 -1.22
C THR A 2 9.10 1.03 -1.86
N GLY A 3 9.56 2.27 -1.92
CA GLY A 3 10.81 2.66 -2.57
C GLY A 3 10.67 3.15 -4.01
N ASP A 4 9.52 2.98 -4.62
CA ASP A 4 9.23 3.51 -5.96
C ASP A 4 8.84 4.99 -5.91
N SER A 5 8.98 5.66 -7.05
CA SER A 5 8.51 7.04 -7.21
C SER A 5 7.15 7.04 -7.88
N LEU A 6 6.20 7.76 -7.29
CA LEU A 6 4.85 7.95 -7.79
C LEU A 6 4.74 9.35 -8.38
N LEU A 7 4.38 9.45 -9.66
CA LEU A 7 4.02 10.70 -10.30
C LEU A 7 2.51 10.90 -10.21
N ILE A 8 2.07 11.93 -9.48
CA ILE A 8 0.67 12.26 -9.28
C ILE A 8 0.33 13.48 -10.11
N ARG A 9 -0.76 13.39 -10.85
CA ARG A 9 -1.34 14.48 -11.61
C ARG A 9 -2.64 14.95 -10.97
N PHE A 10 -2.69 16.20 -10.56
CA PHE A 10 -3.93 16.86 -10.15
C PHE A 10 -4.46 17.70 -11.29
N SER A 11 -5.76 17.57 -11.57
CA SER A 11 -6.48 18.43 -12.51
C SER A 11 -7.61 19.09 -11.77
N VAL A 12 -7.51 20.40 -11.55
CA VAL A 12 -8.49 21.19 -10.82
C VAL A 12 -9.19 22.14 -11.78
N ILE A 13 -10.52 22.13 -11.75
CA ILE A 13 -11.35 23.00 -12.59
C ILE A 13 -12.36 23.71 -11.69
N ASN A 14 -12.35 25.03 -11.69
CA ASN A 14 -13.41 25.80 -11.05
C ASN A 14 -14.66 25.83 -11.95
N ARG A 15 -15.69 25.10 -11.55
CA ARG A 15 -16.99 25.07 -12.25
C ARG A 15 -17.98 26.11 -11.71
N SER A 16 -17.59 26.89 -10.71
CA SER A 16 -18.42 27.95 -10.12
C SER A 16 -18.04 29.30 -10.71
N HIS A 17 -19.01 30.18 -10.84
CA HIS A 17 -18.76 31.59 -11.16
C HIS A 17 -18.13 32.36 -9.98
N VAL A 18 -18.12 31.75 -8.78
CA VAL A 18 -17.41 32.31 -7.62
C VAL A 18 -15.94 32.03 -7.77
N PRO A 19 -15.05 33.02 -7.75
CA PRO A 19 -13.65 32.81 -7.91
C PRO A 19 -13.04 32.10 -6.68
N VAL A 20 -12.25 31.05 -6.93
CA VAL A 20 -11.41 30.40 -5.91
C VAL A 20 -10.11 31.20 -5.85
N SER A 21 -9.86 31.88 -4.74
CA SER A 21 -8.71 32.79 -4.59
C SER A 21 -7.41 32.05 -4.27
N LYS A 22 -7.52 30.89 -3.63
CA LYS A 22 -6.38 30.06 -3.20
C LYS A 22 -6.81 28.60 -3.17
N LEU A 23 -5.87 27.70 -3.48
CA LEU A 23 -6.04 26.26 -3.39
C LEU A 23 -4.89 25.66 -2.59
N SER A 24 -5.18 24.78 -1.63
CA SER A 24 -4.19 23.94 -0.97
C SER A 24 -4.50 22.48 -1.20
N ILE A 25 -3.49 21.75 -1.66
CA ILE A 25 -3.55 20.29 -1.86
C ILE A 25 -2.63 19.67 -0.80
N HIS A 26 -3.21 18.89 0.08
CA HIS A 26 -2.48 18.17 1.11
C HIS A 26 -2.51 16.67 0.82
N TYR A 27 -1.32 16.10 0.66
CA TYR A 27 -1.15 14.66 0.44
C TYR A 27 -0.03 14.16 1.34
N ILE A 28 -0.39 13.33 2.31
CA ILE A 28 0.50 12.75 3.33
C ILE A 28 1.23 13.84 4.13
N ASP A 29 2.52 14.07 3.86
CA ASP A 29 3.39 15.03 4.53
C ASP A 29 3.64 16.30 3.72
N THR A 30 2.95 16.45 2.58
CA THR A 30 3.17 17.55 1.65
C THR A 30 1.95 18.40 1.47
N THR A 31 2.15 19.69 1.51
CA THR A 31 1.14 20.67 1.16
C THR A 31 1.64 21.53 0.01
N ILE A 32 0.88 21.57 -1.07
CA ILE A 32 1.09 22.49 -2.19
C ILE A 32 0.04 23.57 -2.11
N THR A 33 0.48 24.80 -2.12
CA THR A 33 -0.41 25.96 -2.10
C THR A 33 -0.28 26.72 -3.41
N ILE A 34 -1.42 27.00 -4.02
CA ILE A 34 -1.56 27.81 -5.23
C ILE A 34 -2.25 29.12 -4.81
N ASN A 35 -1.50 30.21 -4.82
CA ASN A 35 -1.97 31.53 -4.44
C ASN A 35 -2.38 32.36 -5.67
N GLU A 36 -3.10 31.73 -6.58
CA GLU A 36 -3.62 32.39 -7.79
C GLU A 36 -5.12 32.09 -7.92
N THR A 37 -5.85 33.02 -8.48
CA THR A 37 -7.29 32.85 -8.71
C THR A 37 -7.51 31.83 -9.82
N LEU A 38 -8.34 30.82 -9.55
CA LEU A 38 -8.73 29.84 -10.56
C LEU A 38 -9.91 30.40 -11.37
N PRO A 39 -9.71 30.65 -12.67
CA PRO A 39 -10.77 31.17 -13.54
C PRO A 39 -11.86 30.12 -13.77
N TYR A 40 -13.05 30.58 -14.10
CA TYR A 40 -14.17 29.72 -14.43
C TYR A 40 -13.83 28.80 -15.61
N ASN A 41 -14.05 27.51 -15.43
CA ASN A 41 -13.95 26.47 -16.47
C ASN A 41 -12.58 26.31 -17.14
N VAL A 42 -11.50 26.80 -16.53
CA VAL A 42 -10.13 26.60 -17.01
C VAL A 42 -9.43 25.57 -16.15
N PRO A 43 -8.92 24.45 -16.73
CA PRO A 43 -8.21 23.44 -15.97
C PRO A 43 -6.83 23.94 -15.52
N LYS A 44 -6.52 23.77 -14.23
CA LYS A 44 -5.18 23.90 -13.67
C LYS A 44 -4.61 22.50 -13.43
N ILE A 45 -3.48 22.20 -14.07
CA ILE A 45 -2.80 20.91 -13.95
C ILE A 45 -1.55 21.08 -13.10
N ILE A 46 -1.39 20.20 -12.11
CA ILE A 46 -0.27 20.19 -11.17
C ILE A 46 0.32 18.78 -11.14
N TYR A 47 1.62 18.67 -11.15
CA TYR A 47 2.34 17.40 -11.03
C TYR A 47 3.15 17.37 -9.74
N ILE A 48 3.10 16.26 -9.04
CA ILE A 48 3.89 15.99 -7.85
C ILE A 48 4.57 14.64 -8.01
N THR A 49 5.87 14.59 -7.75
CA THR A 49 6.59 13.32 -7.66
C THR A 49 6.82 12.98 -6.19
N ARG A 50 6.45 11.78 -5.77
CA ARG A 50 6.59 11.30 -4.40
C ARG A 50 7.24 9.93 -4.35
N LEU A 51 8.16 9.78 -3.40
CA LEU A 51 8.72 8.49 -3.04
C LEU A 51 7.73 7.76 -2.13
N VAL A 52 7.35 6.54 -2.50
CA VAL A 52 6.54 5.65 -1.66
C VAL A 52 7.43 5.14 -0.53
N ARG A 53 7.29 5.74 0.67
CA ARG A 53 8.10 5.35 1.84
C ARG A 53 7.50 4.14 2.54
N GLY A 54 8.35 3.33 3.20
CA GLY A 54 7.90 2.30 4.12
C GLY A 54 7.17 2.94 5.31
N GLY A 55 6.03 2.40 5.70
CA GLY A 55 5.13 3.00 6.70
C GLY A 55 3.83 3.53 6.10
N PHE A 56 3.72 3.64 4.78
CA PHE A 56 2.41 3.59 4.13
C PHE A 56 1.72 2.33 4.63
N MET A 57 0.58 2.49 5.24
CA MET A 57 -0.22 1.34 5.64
C MET A 57 -0.43 0.53 4.38
N GLN A 58 0.09 -0.70 4.39
CA GLN A 58 -0.26 -1.65 3.35
C GLN A 58 -1.79 -1.66 3.30
N ASP A 59 -2.36 -1.61 2.10
CA ASP A 59 -3.82 -1.64 1.89
C ASP A 59 -4.38 -3.03 2.25
N GLN A 60 -4.02 -3.46 3.43
CA GLN A 60 -4.54 -4.66 4.04
C GLN A 60 -5.84 -4.30 4.74
N PRO A 61 -6.92 -5.02 4.48
CA PRO A 61 -8.17 -4.85 5.21
C PRO A 61 -7.92 -4.83 6.72
N TYR A 62 -8.58 -3.92 7.44
CA TYR A 62 -8.33 -3.70 8.87
C TYR A 62 -8.50 -4.99 9.70
N TRP A 63 -9.42 -5.88 9.30
CA TRP A 63 -9.67 -7.17 9.97
C TRP A 63 -8.57 -8.22 9.73
N LEU A 64 -7.66 -7.99 8.78
CA LEU A 64 -6.50 -8.86 8.53
C LEU A 64 -5.20 -8.31 9.13
N ARG A 65 -5.23 -7.15 9.80
CA ARG A 65 -4.04 -6.52 10.40
C ARG A 65 -3.59 -7.22 11.68
N GLU A 66 -4.53 -7.82 12.39
CA GLU A 66 -4.27 -8.57 13.62
C GLU A 66 -4.50 -10.06 13.38
N GLN A 67 -3.78 -10.89 14.14
CA GLN A 67 -3.92 -12.33 14.02
C GLN A 67 -5.31 -12.75 14.49
N MET A 68 -5.99 -13.54 13.69
CA MET A 68 -7.26 -14.15 14.06
C MET A 68 -7.05 -15.12 15.23
N THR A 69 -7.89 -15.02 16.26
CA THR A 69 -7.89 -15.90 17.43
C THR A 69 -9.22 -16.62 17.53
N GLU A 70 -9.20 -17.95 17.70
CA GLU A 70 -10.40 -18.78 17.93
C GLU A 70 -11.57 -18.53 16.96
N GLY A 71 -11.24 -18.24 15.68
CA GLY A 71 -12.24 -17.97 14.66
C GLY A 71 -12.83 -16.55 14.68
N ALA A 72 -12.30 -15.65 15.51
CA ALA A 72 -12.71 -14.26 15.60
C ALA A 72 -11.61 -13.31 15.09
N PHE A 73 -12.02 -12.24 14.40
CA PHE A 73 -11.12 -11.14 14.03
C PHE A 73 -11.10 -10.11 15.15
N SER A 74 -9.89 -9.72 15.56
CA SER A 74 -9.69 -8.65 16.52
C SER A 74 -9.50 -7.33 15.78
N VAL A 75 -10.13 -6.26 16.26
CA VAL A 75 -9.99 -4.91 15.69
C VAL A 75 -9.67 -3.95 16.81
N SER A 76 -8.42 -3.50 16.87
CA SER A 76 -7.90 -2.62 17.92
C SER A 76 -8.48 -1.21 17.91
N ALA A 77 -9.02 -0.77 16.77
CA ALA A 77 -9.55 0.59 16.62
C ALA A 77 -10.99 0.57 16.10
N GLN A 78 -11.97 0.72 17.01
CA GLN A 78 -13.40 0.85 16.66
C GLN A 78 -13.69 1.99 15.65
N ALA A 79 -12.84 3.03 15.62
CA ALA A 79 -12.94 4.12 14.65
C ALA A 79 -12.82 3.64 13.19
N LEU A 80 -12.11 2.54 12.94
CA LEU A 80 -11.99 1.95 11.60
C LEU A 80 -13.28 1.27 11.14
N LEU A 81 -14.10 0.77 12.07
CA LEU A 81 -15.41 0.18 11.77
C LEU A 81 -16.43 1.24 11.33
N MET A 82 -16.29 2.46 11.86
CA MET A 82 -17.23 3.55 11.60
C MET A 82 -16.87 4.39 10.36
N ASN A 83 -15.61 4.38 9.95
CA ASN A 83 -15.15 5.13 8.79
C ASN A 83 -14.17 4.32 7.93
N PRO A 84 -14.67 3.32 7.19
CA PRO A 84 -13.85 2.48 6.32
C PRO A 84 -13.19 3.25 5.15
N ARG A 85 -13.53 4.55 4.97
CA ARG A 85 -13.05 5.41 3.88
C ARG A 85 -11.91 6.35 4.26
N ASN A 86 -11.34 6.27 5.44
CA ASN A 86 -10.07 6.95 5.71
C ASN A 86 -8.94 6.18 5.02
N ASP A 87 -8.92 6.26 3.71
CA ASP A 87 -7.81 5.77 2.91
C ASP A 87 -6.60 6.68 3.19
N PRO A 88 -5.47 6.13 3.67
CA PRO A 88 -4.26 6.91 3.85
C PRO A 88 -3.74 7.54 2.55
N ASN A 89 -4.23 7.08 1.42
CA ASN A 89 -3.94 7.62 0.10
C ASN A 89 -4.89 8.75 -0.33
N ASP A 90 -5.85 9.15 0.52
CA ASP A 90 -6.73 10.25 0.20
C ASP A 90 -5.97 11.59 0.16
N VAL A 91 -6.29 12.36 -0.85
CA VAL A 91 -5.78 13.71 -1.04
C VAL A 91 -6.80 14.69 -0.50
N ARG A 92 -6.41 15.49 0.51
CA ARG A 92 -7.24 16.58 1.00
C ARG A 92 -7.00 17.84 0.17
N VAL A 93 -8.08 18.41 -0.33
CA VAL A 93 -8.06 19.67 -1.08
C VAL A 93 -8.86 20.73 -0.33
N SER A 94 -8.24 21.88 -0.07
CA SER A 94 -8.88 23.03 0.56
C SER A 94 -9.02 24.15 -0.48
N TYR A 95 -10.26 24.55 -0.69
CA TYR A 95 -10.62 25.65 -1.60
C TYR A 95 -10.92 26.88 -0.76
N TYR A 96 -10.27 28.00 -1.06
CA TYR A 96 -10.46 29.26 -0.37
C TYR A 96 -11.18 30.24 -1.30
N TYR A 97 -12.32 30.69 -0.84
CA TYR A 97 -13.14 31.69 -1.52
C TYR A 97 -12.94 33.05 -0.87
N LYS A 98 -13.44 34.13 -1.52
CA LYS A 98 -13.53 35.42 -0.87
C LYS A 98 -14.39 35.31 0.40
N GLU A 99 -14.20 36.24 1.36
CA GLU A 99 -14.96 36.31 2.63
C GLU A 99 -14.63 35.16 3.63
N ASN A 100 -13.42 34.61 3.59
CA ASN A 100 -12.93 33.57 4.52
C ASN A 100 -13.70 32.23 4.48
N LEU A 101 -14.45 31.97 3.41
CA LEU A 101 -15.07 30.67 3.22
C LEU A 101 -14.02 29.65 2.75
N THR A 102 -13.86 28.58 3.52
CA THR A 102 -13.00 27.45 3.15
C THR A 102 -13.82 26.18 3.02
N VAL A 103 -13.66 25.49 1.90
CA VAL A 103 -14.28 24.19 1.66
C VAL A 103 -13.19 23.13 1.57
N ASN A 104 -13.31 22.08 2.38
CA ASN A 104 -12.39 20.95 2.39
C ASN A 104 -13.05 19.71 1.78
N GLN A 105 -12.34 19.04 0.90
CA GLN A 105 -12.79 17.78 0.29
C GLN A 105 -11.64 16.77 0.25
N ASN A 106 -11.98 15.49 0.42
CA ASN A 106 -11.03 14.39 0.25
C ASN A 106 -11.34 13.69 -1.08
N TYR A 107 -10.27 13.39 -1.79
CA TYR A 107 -10.32 12.68 -3.08
C TYR A 107 -9.45 11.45 -3.01
N PRO A 108 -9.95 10.27 -3.39
CA PRO A 108 -9.14 9.07 -3.47
C PRO A 108 -8.09 9.22 -4.58
N LEU A 109 -6.87 8.78 -4.28
CA LEU A 109 -5.85 8.66 -5.32
C LEU A 109 -6.16 7.46 -6.20
N GLN A 110 -6.21 7.68 -7.52
CA GLN A 110 -6.58 6.65 -8.48
C GLN A 110 -5.49 6.48 -9.55
N TYR A 111 -5.28 5.23 -9.96
CA TYR A 111 -4.51 4.90 -11.13
C TYR A 111 -5.41 4.92 -12.36
N LYS A 112 -5.03 5.74 -13.34
CA LYS A 112 -5.75 5.84 -14.62
C LYS A 112 -5.01 5.05 -15.69
N TYR A 113 -5.73 4.21 -16.40
CA TYR A 113 -5.22 3.52 -17.59
C TYR A 113 -6.28 3.46 -18.68
N THR A 114 -5.87 3.15 -19.91
CA THR A 114 -6.76 3.05 -21.04
C THR A 114 -6.88 1.59 -21.47
N ASP A 115 -8.07 1.05 -21.36
CA ASP A 115 -8.41 -0.27 -21.91
C ASP A 115 -8.86 -0.09 -23.36
N PRO A 116 -8.37 -0.91 -24.31
CA PRO A 116 -8.72 -0.79 -25.72
C PRO A 116 -10.22 -0.94 -26.04
N VAL A 117 -10.95 -1.65 -25.19
CA VAL A 117 -12.38 -1.93 -25.37
C VAL A 117 -13.27 -1.03 -24.51
N LYS A 118 -12.89 -0.84 -23.25
CA LYS A 118 -13.68 -0.13 -22.24
C LYS A 118 -13.35 1.36 -22.14
N GLY A 119 -12.27 1.80 -22.78
CA GLY A 119 -11.81 3.19 -22.68
C GLY A 119 -11.02 3.49 -21.41
N GLU A 120 -11.18 4.70 -20.86
CA GLU A 120 -10.48 5.13 -19.64
C GLU A 120 -11.06 4.44 -18.40
N LEU A 121 -10.19 3.78 -17.64
CA LEU A 121 -10.53 3.12 -16.38
C LEU A 121 -9.74 3.74 -15.23
N TYR A 122 -10.33 3.70 -14.05
CA TYR A 122 -9.78 4.24 -12.82
C TYR A 122 -9.83 3.17 -11.74
N GLU A 123 -8.68 2.90 -11.12
CA GLU A 123 -8.55 1.95 -10.02
C GLU A 123 -7.88 2.62 -8.82
N PRO A 124 -8.17 2.20 -7.58
CA PRO A 124 -7.49 2.73 -6.41
C PRO A 124 -6.00 2.42 -6.47
N VAL A 125 -5.18 3.36 -6.02
CA VAL A 125 -3.74 3.13 -5.86
C VAL A 125 -3.52 2.30 -4.60
N ILE A 126 -2.97 1.10 -4.77
CA ILE A 126 -2.69 0.15 -3.68
C ILE A 126 -1.18 0.10 -3.44
N THR A 127 -0.79 0.21 -2.17
CA THR A 127 0.60 0.06 -1.76
C THR A 127 0.87 -1.39 -1.37
N VAL A 128 1.77 -2.04 -2.09
CA VAL A 128 2.14 -3.44 -1.84
C VAL A 128 3.55 -3.54 -1.25
N PRO A 129 3.84 -4.56 -0.43
CA PRO A 129 5.17 -4.78 0.11
C PRO A 129 6.18 -5.05 -1.01
N PRO A 130 7.48 -4.75 -0.80
CA PRO A 130 8.51 -5.00 -1.81
C PRO A 130 8.76 -6.48 -2.05
N VAL A 131 8.35 -7.34 -1.11
CA VAL A 131 8.51 -8.80 -1.18
C VAL A 131 7.21 -9.48 -0.77
N ILE A 132 6.74 -10.40 -1.58
CA ILE A 132 5.65 -11.32 -1.23
C ILE A 132 6.28 -12.62 -0.74
N VAL A 133 5.75 -13.14 0.38
CA VAL A 133 6.18 -14.41 0.97
C VAL A 133 5.00 -15.36 1.05
N SER A 134 5.22 -16.61 0.64
CA SER A 134 4.25 -17.70 0.75
C SER A 134 4.91 -18.92 1.37
N VAL A 135 4.21 -19.60 2.24
CA VAL A 135 4.68 -20.79 2.96
C VAL A 135 3.84 -21.99 2.58
N PHE A 136 4.50 -23.12 2.28
CA PHE A 136 3.86 -24.38 1.89
C PHE A 136 4.50 -25.55 2.62
N PRO A 137 3.72 -26.51 3.17
CA PRO A 137 2.26 -26.39 3.35
C PRO A 137 1.91 -25.33 4.41
N SER A 138 0.68 -24.81 4.37
CA SER A 138 0.21 -23.83 5.36
C SER A 138 -0.11 -24.47 6.72
N VAL A 139 -0.28 -25.78 6.75
CA VAL A 139 -0.55 -26.58 7.97
C VAL A 139 0.29 -27.83 7.94
N VAL A 140 0.94 -28.12 9.07
CA VAL A 140 1.68 -29.36 9.29
C VAL A 140 1.09 -30.09 10.50
N LEU A 141 0.62 -31.32 10.28
CA LEU A 141 0.09 -32.14 11.36
C LEU A 141 1.24 -32.91 12.04
N ASN A 142 1.39 -32.72 13.34
CA ASN A 142 2.46 -33.33 14.15
C ASN A 142 2.06 -34.69 14.78
N ASN A 143 0.94 -35.29 14.36
CA ASN A 143 0.39 -36.49 15.00
C ASN A 143 0.80 -37.83 14.37
N VAL A 144 1.64 -37.79 13.36
CA VAL A 144 2.11 -39.03 12.73
C VAL A 144 3.57 -39.19 13.12
N VAL A 145 3.94 -40.34 13.67
CA VAL A 145 5.34 -40.69 13.93
C VAL A 145 6.08 -40.52 12.59
N PRO A 146 6.83 -39.47 12.38
CA PRO A 146 7.34 -39.20 11.06
C PRO A 146 8.56 -40.03 10.83
N LYS A 147 8.46 -40.94 9.88
CA LYS A 147 9.68 -41.58 9.34
C LYS A 147 10.51 -40.61 8.52
N VAL A 148 9.94 -39.49 8.13
CA VAL A 148 10.57 -38.43 7.32
C VAL A 148 10.20 -37.09 7.93
N PRO A 149 11.16 -36.22 8.24
CA PRO A 149 10.89 -34.91 8.78
C PRO A 149 10.06 -34.08 7.77
N PRO A 150 9.03 -33.40 8.25
CA PRO A 150 8.20 -32.55 7.36
C PRO A 150 9.04 -31.44 6.74
N ARG A 151 8.83 -31.23 5.45
CA ARG A 151 9.51 -30.19 4.68
C ARG A 151 8.60 -28.98 4.52
N ILE A 152 9.09 -27.81 4.91
CA ILE A 152 8.45 -26.53 4.66
C ILE A 152 9.20 -25.83 3.55
N MET A 153 8.47 -25.37 2.54
CA MET A 153 8.96 -24.54 1.45
C MET A 153 8.49 -23.11 1.66
N VAL A 154 9.43 -22.18 1.68
CA VAL A 154 9.15 -20.74 1.68
C VAL A 154 9.45 -20.22 0.29
N ARG A 155 8.44 -19.72 -0.37
CA ARG A 155 8.54 -19.05 -1.67
C ARG A 155 8.46 -17.57 -1.45
N TYR A 156 9.38 -16.81 -2.03
CA TYR A 156 9.33 -15.35 -2.00
C TYR A 156 9.58 -14.77 -3.38
N GLN A 157 8.95 -13.63 -3.64
CA GLN A 157 8.99 -12.93 -4.92
C GLN A 157 9.25 -11.44 -4.67
N SER A 158 10.23 -10.89 -5.37
CA SER A 158 10.48 -9.44 -5.37
C SER A 158 9.50 -8.73 -6.29
N LEU A 159 8.87 -7.66 -5.78
CA LEU A 159 8.03 -6.75 -6.57
C LEU A 159 8.76 -5.44 -6.88
N SER A 160 9.90 -5.18 -6.24
CA SER A 160 10.66 -3.95 -6.42
C SER A 160 11.63 -4.05 -7.60
N GLU A 161 11.72 -2.98 -8.40
CA GLU A 161 12.72 -2.85 -9.47
C GLU A 161 14.11 -2.47 -8.94
N LYS A 162 14.18 -1.90 -7.73
CA LYS A 162 15.42 -1.38 -7.13
C LYS A 162 16.23 -2.42 -6.37
N GLY A 163 16.00 -3.69 -6.60
CA GLY A 163 16.74 -4.72 -5.91
C GLY A 163 16.59 -4.67 -4.39
N THR A 164 16.25 -5.78 -3.81
CA THR A 164 16.19 -5.92 -2.35
C THR A 164 17.54 -6.39 -1.84
N LYS A 165 17.95 -5.85 -0.70
CA LYS A 165 19.17 -6.32 -0.01
C LYS A 165 19.00 -7.78 0.41
N ALA A 166 20.10 -8.50 0.53
CA ALA A 166 20.11 -9.82 1.13
C ALA A 166 19.40 -9.77 2.49
N GLY A 167 18.52 -10.73 2.72
CA GLY A 167 17.77 -10.91 3.96
C GLY A 167 18.04 -12.28 4.56
N GLU A 168 17.39 -12.54 5.68
CA GLU A 168 17.41 -13.85 6.33
C GLU A 168 15.98 -14.33 6.51
N ILE A 169 15.73 -15.62 6.22
CA ILE A 169 14.47 -16.26 6.55
C ILE A 169 14.68 -17.03 7.84
N THR A 170 13.96 -16.66 8.87
CA THR A 170 13.99 -17.30 10.18
C THR A 170 12.74 -18.13 10.37
N PHE A 171 12.91 -19.39 10.72
CA PHE A 171 11.83 -20.26 11.12
C PHE A 171 11.81 -20.39 12.65
N SER A 172 10.68 -20.10 13.28
CA SER A 172 10.53 -20.11 14.74
C SER A 172 9.17 -20.68 15.16
N ASN A 173 9.10 -21.22 16.36
CA ASN A 173 7.86 -21.69 17.00
C ASN A 173 7.34 -20.69 18.03
N GLY A 174 7.33 -19.43 17.69
CA GLY A 174 6.91 -18.33 18.55
C GLY A 174 8.07 -17.71 19.33
N GLN A 175 8.68 -18.43 20.25
CA GLN A 175 9.77 -17.89 21.10
C GLN A 175 11.17 -18.42 20.72
N THR A 176 11.26 -19.61 20.12
CA THR A 176 12.53 -20.23 19.80
C THR A 176 12.78 -20.26 18.31
N THR A 177 13.94 -19.78 17.89
CA THR A 177 14.38 -19.89 16.49
C THR A 177 14.83 -21.34 16.25
N LEU A 178 14.16 -22.03 15.35
CA LEU A 178 14.46 -23.42 14.98
C LEU A 178 15.49 -23.50 13.85
N SER A 179 15.41 -22.61 12.87
CA SER A 179 16.34 -22.58 11.74
C SER A 179 16.45 -21.20 11.13
N ARG A 180 17.62 -20.90 10.55
CA ARG A 180 17.88 -19.66 9.80
C ARG A 180 18.53 -20.00 8.47
N LYS A 181 18.09 -19.34 7.41
CA LYS A 181 18.70 -19.47 6.08
C LYS A 181 18.84 -18.10 5.42
N PRO A 182 19.99 -17.82 4.79
CA PRO A 182 20.15 -16.59 4.04
C PRO A 182 19.15 -16.58 2.88
N ALA A 183 18.47 -15.47 2.71
CA ALA A 183 17.60 -15.19 1.58
C ALA A 183 18.34 -14.25 0.64
N VAL A 184 18.79 -14.77 -0.49
CA VAL A 184 19.24 -13.91 -1.59
C VAL A 184 18.00 -13.45 -2.33
N LEU A 185 17.52 -12.27 -1.98
CA LEU A 185 16.44 -11.64 -2.71
C LEU A 185 16.97 -11.23 -4.07
N SER A 186 16.51 -11.89 -5.13
CA SER A 186 16.88 -11.54 -6.48
C SER A 186 16.54 -10.07 -6.74
N LEU A 187 17.45 -9.37 -7.42
CA LEU A 187 17.27 -7.99 -7.83
C LEU A 187 16.22 -7.85 -8.95
N ASP A 188 15.87 -8.96 -9.62
CA ASP A 188 14.94 -8.94 -10.74
C ASP A 188 13.50 -8.89 -10.25
N LYS A 189 12.75 -7.92 -10.74
CA LYS A 189 11.31 -7.81 -10.51
C LYS A 189 10.61 -9.09 -10.96
N ASN A 190 9.68 -9.56 -10.14
CA ASN A 190 8.87 -10.75 -10.36
C ASN A 190 9.62 -12.10 -10.34
N ARG A 191 10.91 -12.09 -10.06
CA ARG A 191 11.64 -13.37 -9.89
C ARG A 191 11.24 -14.02 -8.57
N THR A 192 10.88 -15.30 -8.67
CA THR A 192 10.53 -16.15 -7.53
C THR A 192 11.72 -16.99 -7.11
N THR A 193 11.95 -17.08 -5.80
CA THR A 193 12.97 -17.94 -5.20
C THR A 193 12.33 -18.80 -4.11
N GLU A 194 12.83 -20.00 -3.93
CA GLU A 194 12.35 -20.98 -2.97
C GLU A 194 13.46 -21.39 -1.99
N VAL A 195 13.10 -21.50 -0.72
CA VAL A 195 13.97 -22.01 0.35
C VAL A 195 13.23 -23.10 1.08
N HIS A 196 13.92 -24.21 1.32
CA HIS A 196 13.35 -25.38 2.00
C HIS A 196 13.93 -25.53 3.41
N PHE A 197 13.05 -25.76 4.37
CA PHE A 197 13.39 -26.11 5.74
C PHE A 197 12.97 -27.55 6.02
N LEU A 198 13.80 -28.29 6.72
CA LEU A 198 13.45 -29.56 7.33
C LEU A 198 13.13 -29.28 8.79
N LEU A 199 12.01 -29.78 9.27
CA LEU A 199 11.67 -29.69 10.68
C LEU A 199 12.29 -30.89 11.37
N ASP A 200 13.37 -30.66 12.11
CA ASP A 200 13.92 -31.66 13.02
C ASP A 200 12.90 -31.80 14.18
N THR A 201 12.37 -33.01 14.34
CA THR A 201 11.38 -33.39 15.37
C THR A 201 12.09 -33.80 16.66
#